data_46c132fce8f07867063c1c95f1238bf9
#
_entry.id   46c132fce8f07867063c1c95f1238bf9
#
_cell.length_a   1.000
_cell.length_b   1.000
_cell.length_c   1.000
_cell.angle_alpha   90.00
_cell.angle_beta   90.00
_cell.angle_gamma   90.00
#
_symmetry.space_group_name_H-M   'P 1'
#
loop_
_entity.id
_entity.type
_entity.pdbx_description
1 polymer ?
#
loop_
_entity_poly.entity_id
_entity_poly.type
_entity_poly.pdbx_seq_one_letter_code
_entity_poly.pdbx_strand_id
1 'polypeptide(L)'
;MTALKGANVFVTGGSRGIGKALVEELYARGAAKVYATARDPRTVTHPDAVPVALEVTDPASVAAAAAQAQDVTVLINNAGGSVGASFLDSPVEDVRQEFETNFYGPLLVGRAFVPVIEGNGGGHILNVHSVLSWIALGGAYGASKAALWSQTNSLRLELQPRGIAVTGLHMGYVDTDLTAGVDAPKSDPRDIAALALDGIETGAYEVLADDITRQVKAGLAGDLAGLYPQLAK
;
A
#
# COMPACT_ATOMS: atom_id res chain seq x y z
N MET A 1 -11.98 1.37 -14.89
CA MET A 1 -10.90 0.44 -15.29
C MET A 1 -9.74 1.28 -15.77
N THR A 2 -8.55 1.06 -15.24
CA THR A 2 -7.34 1.81 -15.59
C THR A 2 -6.36 0.86 -16.28
N ALA A 3 -6.05 1.12 -17.56
CA ALA A 3 -5.10 0.30 -18.29
C ALA A 3 -3.69 0.54 -17.74
N LEU A 4 -2.95 -0.53 -17.45
CA LEU A 4 -1.54 -0.43 -17.04
C LEU A 4 -0.59 -0.34 -18.24
N LYS A 5 -0.98 -0.91 -19.38
CA LYS A 5 -0.21 -0.77 -20.61
C LYS A 5 -0.12 0.70 -21.02
N GLY A 6 1.10 1.20 -21.13
CA GLY A 6 1.38 2.61 -21.45
C GLY A 6 1.21 3.58 -20.27
N ALA A 7 0.87 3.11 -19.07
CA ALA A 7 0.75 3.96 -17.89
C ALA A 7 2.12 4.42 -17.35
N ASN A 8 2.14 5.59 -16.74
CA ASN A 8 3.24 6.07 -15.92
C ASN A 8 2.89 5.87 -14.45
N VAL A 9 3.64 5.04 -13.75
CA VAL A 9 3.32 4.56 -12.41
C VAL A 9 4.35 5.04 -11.40
N PHE A 10 3.89 5.49 -10.23
CA PHE A 10 4.74 5.83 -9.09
C PHE A 10 4.53 4.80 -7.97
N VAL A 11 5.60 4.11 -7.58
CA VAL A 11 5.57 3.06 -6.56
C VAL A 11 6.39 3.48 -5.35
N THR A 12 5.75 3.68 -4.20
CA THR A 12 6.49 3.95 -2.97
C THR A 12 7.07 2.65 -2.39
N GLY A 13 8.33 2.69 -1.96
CA GLY A 13 9.03 1.50 -1.44
C GLY A 13 9.29 0.44 -2.51
N GLY A 14 9.67 0.83 -3.74
CA GLY A 14 9.84 -0.04 -4.91
C GLY A 14 11.14 -0.86 -4.95
N SER A 15 11.99 -0.79 -3.93
CA SER A 15 13.34 -1.41 -3.99
C SER A 15 13.40 -2.86 -3.48
N ARG A 16 12.41 -3.33 -2.72
CA ARG A 16 12.38 -4.69 -2.14
C ARG A 16 10.96 -5.20 -1.91
N GLY A 17 10.85 -6.50 -1.55
CA GLY A 17 9.58 -7.14 -1.18
C GLY A 17 8.48 -6.96 -2.23
N ILE A 18 7.27 -6.66 -1.77
CA ILE A 18 6.10 -6.44 -2.64
C ILE A 18 6.34 -5.29 -3.62
N GLY A 19 6.98 -4.20 -3.17
CA GLY A 19 7.24 -3.04 -4.03
C GLY A 19 8.14 -3.38 -5.22
N LYS A 20 9.18 -4.18 -5.02
CA LYS A 20 10.03 -4.68 -6.11
C LYS A 20 9.23 -5.58 -7.08
N ALA A 21 8.44 -6.50 -6.55
CA ALA A 21 7.57 -7.36 -7.36
C ALA A 21 6.55 -6.56 -8.17
N LEU A 22 5.98 -5.49 -7.59
CA LEU A 22 5.09 -4.57 -8.31
C LEU A 22 5.80 -3.87 -9.47
N VAL A 23 7.05 -3.41 -9.28
CA VAL A 23 7.84 -2.78 -10.35
C VAL A 23 8.09 -3.77 -11.49
N GLU A 24 8.49 -4.99 -11.17
CA GLU A 24 8.73 -6.05 -12.17
C GLU A 24 7.44 -6.39 -12.96
N GLU A 25 6.33 -6.59 -12.26
CA GLU A 25 5.04 -6.94 -12.87
C GLU A 25 4.45 -5.78 -13.70
N LEU A 26 4.64 -4.52 -13.30
CA LEU A 26 4.23 -3.35 -14.08
C LEU A 26 4.89 -3.31 -15.45
N TYR A 27 6.19 -3.59 -15.52
CA TYR A 27 6.89 -3.67 -16.80
C TYR A 27 6.46 -4.88 -17.62
N ALA A 28 6.21 -6.02 -16.99
CA ALA A 28 5.67 -7.20 -17.68
C ALA A 28 4.30 -6.92 -18.31
N ARG A 29 3.47 -6.04 -17.70
CA ARG A 29 2.18 -5.57 -18.25
C ARG A 29 2.31 -4.41 -19.24
N GLY A 30 3.52 -3.95 -19.52
CA GLY A 30 3.77 -2.92 -20.51
C GLY A 30 3.55 -1.49 -20.03
N ALA A 31 3.75 -1.21 -18.74
CA ALA A 31 3.83 0.17 -18.25
C ALA A 31 4.92 0.93 -19.02
N ALA A 32 4.64 2.18 -19.39
CA ALA A 32 5.58 3.01 -20.15
C ALA A 32 6.74 3.49 -19.27
N LYS A 33 6.45 3.79 -18.00
CA LYS A 33 7.44 4.28 -17.05
C LYS A 33 7.04 3.90 -15.62
N VAL A 34 8.00 3.47 -14.82
CA VAL A 34 7.79 3.20 -13.40
C VAL A 34 8.82 3.99 -12.58
N TYR A 35 8.34 4.94 -11.80
CA TYR A 35 9.12 5.61 -10.77
C TYR A 35 9.14 4.71 -9.53
N ALA A 36 10.26 4.06 -9.27
CA ALA A 36 10.44 3.19 -8.12
C ALA A 36 11.18 3.94 -7.02
N THR A 37 10.57 4.04 -5.84
CA THR A 37 11.16 4.89 -4.79
C THR A 37 11.76 4.10 -3.64
N ALA A 38 12.77 4.67 -3.03
CA ALA A 38 13.38 4.22 -1.79
C ALA A 38 14.05 5.41 -1.07
N ARG A 39 14.33 5.27 0.23
CA ARG A 39 15.14 6.27 0.96
C ARG A 39 16.53 6.43 0.34
N ASP A 40 17.15 5.34 -0.05
CA ASP A 40 18.33 5.32 -0.91
C ASP A 40 17.94 4.79 -2.30
N PRO A 41 17.80 5.67 -3.32
CA PRO A 41 17.36 5.28 -4.66
C PRO A 41 18.34 4.30 -5.36
N ARG A 42 19.60 4.20 -4.91
CA ARG A 42 20.57 3.24 -5.43
C ARG A 42 20.20 1.78 -5.14
N THR A 43 19.27 1.54 -4.20
CA THR A 43 18.74 0.21 -3.90
C THR A 43 17.65 -0.27 -4.87
N VAL A 44 17.18 0.59 -5.76
CA VAL A 44 16.30 0.21 -6.87
C VAL A 44 17.13 -0.50 -7.93
N THR A 45 16.83 -1.77 -8.18
CA THR A 45 17.68 -2.64 -9.03
C THR A 45 17.08 -2.95 -10.40
N HIS A 46 15.80 -2.62 -10.65
CA HIS A 46 15.20 -2.84 -11.97
C HIS A 46 15.82 -1.89 -12.99
N PRO A 47 16.38 -2.40 -14.12
CA PRO A 47 17.20 -1.61 -15.04
C PRO A 47 16.43 -0.47 -15.73
N ASP A 48 15.13 -0.67 -16.00
CA ASP A 48 14.30 0.31 -16.72
C ASP A 48 13.54 1.25 -15.77
N ALA A 49 13.56 0.99 -14.46
CA ALA A 49 12.86 1.84 -13.50
C ALA A 49 13.60 3.17 -13.29
N VAL A 50 12.83 4.23 -13.09
CA VAL A 50 13.36 5.53 -12.69
C VAL A 50 13.49 5.56 -11.16
N PRO A 51 14.72 5.50 -10.62
CA PRO A 51 14.90 5.52 -9.16
C PRO A 51 14.67 6.92 -8.61
N VAL A 52 13.83 7.04 -7.57
CA VAL A 52 13.53 8.31 -6.91
C VAL A 52 13.76 8.20 -5.41
N ALA A 53 14.47 9.17 -4.84
CA ALA A 53 14.63 9.27 -3.39
C ALA A 53 13.30 9.70 -2.75
N LEU A 54 12.84 8.95 -1.75
CA LEU A 54 11.61 9.27 -1.04
C LEU A 54 11.63 8.78 0.41
N GLU A 55 11.45 9.73 1.33
CA GLU A 55 11.01 9.49 2.70
C GLU A 55 9.54 9.93 2.79
N VAL A 56 8.63 8.95 2.92
CA VAL A 56 7.18 9.20 2.85
C VAL A 56 6.64 10.04 4.01
N THR A 57 7.38 10.11 5.12
CA THR A 57 7.03 10.89 6.32
C THR A 57 7.55 12.33 6.27
N ASP A 58 8.39 12.67 5.27
CA ASP A 58 8.94 14.01 5.09
C ASP A 58 8.19 14.76 3.95
N PRO A 59 7.42 15.81 4.28
CA PRO A 59 6.70 16.59 3.27
C PRO A 59 7.61 17.21 2.19
N ALA A 60 8.85 17.59 2.54
CA ALA A 60 9.78 18.16 1.56
C ALA A 60 10.28 17.08 0.58
N SER A 61 10.59 15.88 1.08
CA SER A 61 10.93 14.73 0.26
C SER A 61 9.80 14.35 -0.69
N VAL A 62 8.55 14.32 -0.18
CA VAL A 62 7.37 14.02 -0.98
C VAL A 62 7.16 15.06 -2.09
N ALA A 63 7.28 16.35 -1.77
CA ALA A 63 7.14 17.43 -2.77
C ALA A 63 8.22 17.34 -3.85
N ALA A 64 9.48 17.06 -3.47
CA ALA A 64 10.59 16.89 -4.40
C ALA A 64 10.40 15.68 -5.32
N ALA A 65 9.88 14.56 -4.80
CA ALA A 65 9.57 13.37 -5.58
C ALA A 65 8.41 13.63 -6.57
N ALA A 66 7.34 14.29 -6.13
CA ALA A 66 6.22 14.64 -7.00
C ALA A 66 6.64 15.59 -8.13
N ALA A 67 7.54 16.56 -7.87
CA ALA A 67 8.07 17.46 -8.89
C ALA A 67 8.85 16.71 -10.00
N GLN A 68 9.43 15.55 -9.72
CA GLN A 68 10.14 14.73 -10.72
C GLN A 68 9.21 13.83 -11.53
N ALA A 69 7.96 13.60 -11.10
CA ALA A 69 7.07 12.58 -11.64
C ALA A 69 5.71 13.18 -12.06
N GLN A 70 5.74 14.25 -12.86
CA GLN A 70 4.57 15.03 -13.26
C GLN A 70 3.69 14.36 -14.34
N ASP A 71 4.12 13.25 -14.90
CA ASP A 71 3.40 12.47 -15.91
C ASP A 71 2.68 11.23 -15.33
N VAL A 72 2.65 11.08 -14.01
CA VAL A 72 2.06 9.92 -13.32
C VAL A 72 0.55 9.90 -13.49
N THR A 73 0.04 8.70 -13.84
CA THR A 73 -1.40 8.39 -13.91
C THR A 73 -1.82 7.33 -12.89
N VAL A 74 -0.87 6.57 -12.33
CA VAL A 74 -1.13 5.55 -11.29
C VAL A 74 -0.17 5.73 -10.13
N LEU A 75 -0.72 5.83 -8.92
CA LEU A 75 0.03 5.86 -7.67
C LEU A 75 -0.16 4.54 -6.90
N ILE A 76 0.92 3.91 -6.47
CA ILE A 76 0.90 2.75 -5.58
C ILE A 76 1.58 3.11 -4.27
N ASN A 77 0.80 3.31 -3.21
CA ASN A 77 1.25 3.49 -1.85
C ASN A 77 1.56 2.12 -1.22
N ASN A 78 2.78 1.65 -1.44
CA ASN A 78 3.26 0.38 -0.91
C ASN A 78 4.24 0.57 0.27
N ALA A 79 4.95 1.68 0.36
CA ALA A 79 5.86 1.93 1.48
C ALA A 79 5.14 1.80 2.82
N GLY A 80 5.70 1.00 3.69
CA GLY A 80 5.16 0.71 5.01
C GLY A 80 6.18 -0.06 5.85
N GLY A 81 5.91 -0.18 7.12
CA GLY A 81 6.77 -0.89 8.06
C GLY A 81 6.06 -1.15 9.36
N SER A 82 6.72 -1.91 10.24
CA SER A 82 6.30 -2.08 11.62
C SER A 82 7.52 -2.09 12.54
N VAL A 83 7.40 -1.40 13.67
CA VAL A 83 8.34 -1.47 14.78
C VAL A 83 7.86 -2.43 15.88
N GLY A 84 6.69 -3.06 15.68
CA GLY A 84 6.11 -4.03 16.61
C GLY A 84 5.58 -3.39 17.90
N ALA A 85 5.13 -2.13 17.84
CA ALA A 85 4.71 -1.39 19.03
C ALA A 85 3.41 -1.96 19.63
N SER A 86 3.44 -2.30 20.92
CA SER A 86 2.25 -2.56 21.74
C SER A 86 1.69 -1.24 22.28
N PHE A 87 0.39 -1.23 22.62
CA PHE A 87 -0.22 -0.01 23.16
C PHE A 87 0.14 0.29 24.62
N LEU A 88 0.46 -0.73 25.40
CA LEU A 88 0.68 -0.58 26.85
C LEU A 88 2.15 -0.51 27.23
N ASP A 89 3.01 -1.26 26.51
CA ASP A 89 4.38 -1.48 26.96
C ASP A 89 5.43 -0.78 26.10
N SER A 90 5.06 -0.34 24.87
CA SER A 90 6.00 0.39 24.00
C SER A 90 6.00 1.90 24.27
N PRO A 91 7.12 2.61 24.01
CA PRO A 91 7.13 4.06 23.98
C PRO A 91 6.05 4.63 23.05
N VAL A 92 5.43 5.73 23.43
CA VAL A 92 4.39 6.38 22.61
C VAL A 92 4.95 6.83 21.25
N GLU A 93 6.24 7.12 21.20
CA GLU A 93 6.97 7.48 19.99
C GLU A 93 6.94 6.34 18.95
N ASP A 94 7.08 5.09 19.38
CA ASP A 94 6.99 3.92 18.51
C ASP A 94 5.56 3.75 17.94
N VAL A 95 4.54 3.97 18.81
CA VAL A 95 3.15 4.01 18.36
C VAL A 95 2.93 5.11 17.30
N ARG A 96 3.46 6.31 17.53
CA ARG A 96 3.40 7.41 16.56
C ARG A 96 4.08 7.06 15.24
N GLN A 97 5.25 6.43 15.30
CA GLN A 97 6.02 6.02 14.12
C GLN A 97 5.22 5.06 13.21
N GLU A 98 4.44 4.14 13.79
CA GLU A 98 3.53 3.26 13.01
C GLU A 98 2.52 4.10 12.21
N PHE A 99 1.94 5.13 12.80
CA PHE A 99 0.98 6.01 12.12
C PHE A 99 1.66 6.94 11.11
N GLU A 100 2.82 7.51 11.44
CA GLU A 100 3.57 8.36 10.51
C GLU A 100 3.86 7.63 9.20
N THR A 101 4.36 6.39 9.29
CA THR A 101 4.72 5.63 8.11
C THR A 101 3.49 5.08 7.36
N ASN A 102 2.56 4.45 8.10
CA ASN A 102 1.51 3.64 7.46
C ASN A 102 0.22 4.41 7.17
N PHE A 103 0.00 5.58 7.78
CA PHE A 103 -1.17 6.41 7.59
C PHE A 103 -0.84 7.79 7.01
N TYR A 104 0.03 8.56 7.68
CA TYR A 104 0.40 9.89 7.20
C TYR A 104 1.25 9.85 5.94
N GLY A 105 2.13 8.85 5.78
CA GLY A 105 2.91 8.66 4.56
C GLY A 105 2.03 8.57 3.31
N PRO A 106 1.09 7.59 3.21
CA PRO A 106 0.14 7.52 2.11
C PRO A 106 -0.73 8.77 1.94
N LEU A 107 -1.09 9.47 3.03
CA LEU A 107 -1.81 10.74 2.98
C LEU A 107 -1.00 11.84 2.30
N LEU A 108 0.25 12.04 2.72
CA LEU A 108 1.14 13.06 2.16
C LEU A 108 1.41 12.81 0.68
N VAL A 109 1.75 11.56 0.33
CA VAL A 109 2.02 11.17 -1.06
C VAL A 109 0.76 11.32 -1.92
N GLY A 110 -0.40 10.84 -1.43
CA GLY A 110 -1.67 10.99 -2.12
C GLY A 110 -2.00 12.46 -2.40
N ARG A 111 -1.87 13.33 -1.40
CA ARG A 111 -2.11 14.79 -1.55
C ARG A 111 -1.19 15.44 -2.59
N ALA A 112 0.05 14.99 -2.70
CA ALA A 112 1.00 15.51 -3.69
C ALA A 112 0.68 15.02 -5.12
N PHE A 113 0.24 13.75 -5.26
CA PHE A 113 0.01 13.15 -6.58
C PHE A 113 -1.42 13.28 -7.12
N VAL A 114 -2.44 13.49 -6.29
CA VAL A 114 -3.81 13.69 -6.76
C VAL A 114 -3.92 14.81 -7.80
N PRO A 115 -3.33 16.02 -7.61
CA PRO A 115 -3.36 17.04 -8.64
C PRO A 115 -2.63 16.65 -9.93
N VAL A 116 -1.55 15.87 -9.83
CA VAL A 116 -0.79 15.36 -10.98
C VAL A 116 -1.64 14.39 -11.79
N ILE A 117 -2.24 13.39 -11.12
CA ILE A 117 -3.08 12.36 -11.76
C ILE A 117 -4.32 13.02 -12.41
N GLU A 118 -4.95 13.97 -11.72
CA GLU A 118 -6.09 14.71 -12.24
C GLU A 118 -5.70 15.54 -13.49
N GLY A 119 -4.55 16.22 -13.43
CA GLY A 119 -4.00 16.99 -14.56
C GLY A 119 -3.66 16.13 -15.77
N ASN A 120 -3.37 14.85 -15.58
CA ASN A 120 -3.12 13.86 -16.64
C ASN A 120 -4.40 13.13 -17.12
N GLY A 121 -5.57 13.61 -16.74
CA GLY A 121 -6.85 13.08 -17.21
C GLY A 121 -7.48 12.03 -16.30
N GLY A 122 -7.06 11.92 -15.05
CA GLY A 122 -7.51 10.93 -14.09
C GLY A 122 -6.60 9.70 -14.05
N GLY A 123 -7.01 8.70 -13.27
CA GLY A 123 -6.18 7.50 -13.12
C GLY A 123 -6.54 6.66 -11.91
N HIS A 124 -5.51 6.18 -11.17
CA HIS A 124 -5.73 5.22 -10.09
C HIS A 124 -4.79 5.44 -8.91
N ILE A 125 -5.29 5.18 -7.70
CA ILE A 125 -4.49 5.05 -6.47
C ILE A 125 -4.71 3.66 -5.89
N LEU A 126 -3.63 2.92 -5.63
CA LEU A 126 -3.67 1.68 -4.87
C LEU A 126 -2.97 1.88 -3.53
N ASN A 127 -3.64 1.53 -2.43
CA ASN A 127 -3.09 1.53 -1.09
C ASN A 127 -2.87 0.08 -0.60
N VAL A 128 -1.65 -0.22 -0.16
CA VAL A 128 -1.30 -1.53 0.41
C VAL A 128 -1.65 -1.58 1.88
N HIS A 129 -2.66 -2.39 2.20
CA HIS A 129 -3.19 -2.64 3.54
C HIS A 129 -2.57 -3.89 4.18
N SER A 130 -3.34 -4.56 5.01
CA SER A 130 -3.08 -5.85 5.64
C SER A 130 -4.41 -6.44 6.09
N VAL A 131 -4.49 -7.73 6.33
CA VAL A 131 -5.59 -8.35 7.08
C VAL A 131 -5.72 -7.72 8.47
N LEU A 132 -4.62 -7.25 9.03
CA LEU A 132 -4.58 -6.53 10.33
C LEU A 132 -5.25 -5.14 10.29
N SER A 133 -5.69 -4.67 9.12
CA SER A 133 -6.60 -3.52 9.03
C SER A 133 -7.98 -3.79 9.66
N TRP A 134 -8.33 -5.06 9.86
CA TRP A 134 -9.64 -5.50 10.33
C TRP A 134 -9.60 -6.25 11.67
N ILE A 135 -8.46 -6.84 12.02
CA ILE A 135 -8.29 -7.57 13.26
C ILE A 135 -7.14 -7.03 14.10
N ALA A 136 -7.33 -6.96 15.40
CA ALA A 136 -6.44 -6.27 16.35
C ALA A 136 -5.30 -7.17 16.86
N LEU A 137 -4.63 -7.92 15.98
CA LEU A 137 -3.53 -8.81 16.35
C LEU A 137 -2.14 -8.19 16.14
N GLY A 138 -2.07 -6.97 15.64
CA GLY A 138 -0.83 -6.29 15.27
C GLY A 138 -0.50 -5.03 16.08
N GLY A 139 -1.13 -4.83 17.24
CA GLY A 139 -0.90 -3.65 18.07
C GLY A 139 -1.08 -2.34 17.30
N ALA A 140 -0.14 -1.40 17.45
CA ALA A 140 -0.18 -0.10 16.79
C ALA A 140 -0.10 -0.20 15.26
N TYR A 141 0.61 -1.21 14.72
CA TYR A 141 0.62 -1.48 13.27
C TYR A 141 -0.79 -1.76 12.75
N GLY A 142 -1.53 -2.68 13.38
CA GLY A 142 -2.90 -2.98 12.99
C GLY A 142 -3.81 -1.75 13.02
N ALA A 143 -3.71 -0.93 14.07
CA ALA A 143 -4.46 0.32 14.17
C ALA A 143 -4.10 1.33 13.07
N SER A 144 -2.81 1.47 12.73
CA SER A 144 -2.37 2.34 11.62
C SER A 144 -2.91 1.86 10.26
N LYS A 145 -2.96 0.55 10.03
CA LYS A 145 -3.54 -0.04 8.82
C LYS A 145 -5.08 0.04 8.79
N ALA A 146 -5.75 -0.02 9.95
CA ALA A 146 -7.18 0.27 10.07
C ALA A 146 -7.50 1.73 9.73
N ALA A 147 -6.68 2.67 10.21
CA ALA A 147 -6.78 4.08 9.86
C ALA A 147 -6.59 4.30 8.34
N LEU A 148 -5.60 3.65 7.73
CA LEU A 148 -5.38 3.70 6.28
C LEU A 148 -6.58 3.11 5.51
N TRP A 149 -7.20 2.03 6.00
CA TRP A 149 -8.41 1.48 5.36
C TRP A 149 -9.57 2.46 5.38
N SER A 150 -9.83 3.12 6.51
CA SER A 150 -10.82 4.18 6.61
C SER A 150 -10.51 5.35 5.67
N GLN A 151 -9.25 5.81 5.62
CA GLN A 151 -8.80 6.84 4.70
C GLN A 151 -9.03 6.44 3.23
N THR A 152 -8.70 5.19 2.87
CA THR A 152 -8.91 4.66 1.51
C THR A 152 -10.37 4.71 1.09
N ASN A 153 -11.28 4.37 2.02
CA ASN A 153 -12.72 4.46 1.77
C ASN A 153 -13.19 5.92 1.56
N SER A 154 -12.69 6.85 2.36
CA SER A 154 -12.97 8.29 2.21
C SER A 154 -12.45 8.81 0.87
N LEU A 155 -11.20 8.46 0.51
CA LEU A 155 -10.59 8.87 -0.76
C LEU A 155 -11.38 8.36 -1.98
N ARG A 156 -12.00 7.16 -1.93
CA ARG A 156 -12.87 6.69 -3.02
C ARG A 156 -14.00 7.66 -3.31
N LEU A 157 -14.65 8.18 -2.25
CA LEU A 157 -15.76 9.12 -2.38
C LEU A 157 -15.30 10.50 -2.86
N GLU A 158 -14.18 10.97 -2.33
CA GLU A 158 -13.63 12.30 -2.66
C GLU A 158 -13.06 12.36 -4.08
N LEU A 159 -12.48 11.25 -4.58
CA LEU A 159 -11.76 11.21 -5.84
C LEU A 159 -12.57 10.68 -7.02
N GLN A 160 -13.68 9.98 -6.79
CA GLN A 160 -14.57 9.51 -7.85
C GLN A 160 -15.01 10.64 -8.80
N PRO A 161 -15.49 11.81 -8.34
CA PRO A 161 -15.87 12.91 -9.24
C PRO A 161 -14.68 13.55 -9.96
N ARG A 162 -13.44 13.24 -9.54
CA ARG A 162 -12.20 13.74 -10.15
C ARG A 162 -11.59 12.72 -11.13
N GLY A 163 -12.30 11.64 -11.45
CA GLY A 163 -11.84 10.61 -12.38
C GLY A 163 -10.69 9.74 -11.86
N ILE A 164 -10.51 9.66 -10.55
CA ILE A 164 -9.46 8.85 -9.93
C ILE A 164 -10.09 7.72 -9.13
N ALA A 165 -9.82 6.47 -9.53
CA ALA A 165 -10.25 5.28 -8.82
C ALA A 165 -9.30 4.97 -7.65
N VAL A 166 -9.81 4.29 -6.61
CA VAL A 166 -9.00 3.92 -5.44
C VAL A 166 -9.25 2.46 -5.06
N THR A 167 -8.18 1.67 -5.05
CA THR A 167 -8.17 0.25 -4.65
C THR A 167 -7.41 0.06 -3.34
N GLY A 168 -7.95 -0.77 -2.46
CA GLY A 168 -7.25 -1.27 -1.27
C GLY A 168 -6.80 -2.72 -1.49
N LEU A 169 -5.52 -3.01 -1.32
CA LEU A 169 -4.97 -4.38 -1.39
C LEU A 169 -4.79 -4.93 0.02
N HIS A 170 -5.44 -6.05 0.33
CA HIS A 170 -5.36 -6.71 1.64
C HIS A 170 -4.74 -8.09 1.50
N MET A 171 -3.79 -8.42 2.40
CA MET A 171 -3.11 -9.70 2.45
C MET A 171 -2.76 -10.08 3.89
N GLY A 172 -2.51 -11.36 4.11
CA GLY A 172 -1.86 -11.89 5.31
C GLY A 172 -0.34 -11.72 5.26
N TYR A 173 0.39 -12.75 5.65
CA TYR A 173 1.86 -12.73 5.59
C TYR A 173 2.36 -12.94 4.16
N VAL A 174 3.32 -12.12 3.76
CA VAL A 174 4.02 -12.20 2.47
C VAL A 174 5.50 -12.41 2.74
N ASP A 175 6.17 -13.23 1.96
CA ASP A 175 7.60 -13.55 2.13
C ASP A 175 8.48 -12.34 1.77
N THR A 176 8.77 -11.55 2.79
CA THR A 176 9.54 -10.31 2.72
C THR A 176 10.36 -10.13 3.99
N ASP A 177 11.30 -9.18 3.99
CA ASP A 177 12.09 -8.85 5.18
C ASP A 177 11.21 -8.49 6.39
N LEU A 178 10.06 -7.85 6.17
CA LEU A 178 9.14 -7.44 7.24
C LEU A 178 8.59 -8.64 8.03
N THR A 179 8.48 -9.77 7.38
CA THR A 179 7.93 -11.02 7.96
C THR A 179 8.99 -12.10 8.15
N ALA A 180 10.29 -11.77 8.04
CA ALA A 180 11.38 -12.75 8.14
C ALA A 180 11.34 -13.57 9.44
N GLY A 181 10.94 -12.95 10.56
CA GLY A 181 10.82 -13.61 11.86
C GLY A 181 9.50 -14.34 12.11
N VAL A 182 8.58 -14.39 11.13
CA VAL A 182 7.27 -15.05 11.29
C VAL A 182 7.35 -16.49 10.80
N ASP A 183 7.03 -17.44 11.69
CA ASP A 183 6.93 -18.86 11.34
C ASP A 183 5.46 -19.22 11.04
N ALA A 184 5.00 -18.83 9.86
CA ALA A 184 3.66 -19.13 9.35
C ALA A 184 3.71 -19.17 7.80
N PRO A 185 2.72 -19.79 7.13
CA PRO A 185 2.61 -19.75 5.68
C PRO A 185 2.60 -18.31 5.16
N LYS A 186 3.37 -18.07 4.10
CA LYS A 186 3.53 -16.76 3.47
C LYS A 186 3.22 -16.84 1.99
N SER A 187 2.59 -15.80 1.45
CA SER A 187 2.38 -15.65 0.02
C SER A 187 3.64 -15.19 -0.70
N ASP A 188 3.82 -15.57 -1.95
CA ASP A 188 4.89 -15.03 -2.80
C ASP A 188 4.60 -13.53 -3.12
N PRO A 189 5.57 -12.62 -2.97
CA PRO A 189 5.38 -11.21 -3.32
C PRO A 189 4.93 -10.99 -4.78
N ARG A 190 5.31 -11.89 -5.70
CA ARG A 190 4.94 -11.80 -7.12
C ARG A 190 3.46 -12.09 -7.33
N ASP A 191 2.90 -13.07 -6.62
CA ASP A 191 1.46 -13.38 -6.67
C ASP A 191 0.65 -12.20 -6.12
N ILE A 192 1.13 -11.60 -5.02
CA ILE A 192 0.50 -10.40 -4.46
C ILE A 192 0.54 -9.22 -5.42
N ALA A 193 1.68 -9.02 -6.10
CA ALA A 193 1.81 -7.96 -7.10
C ALA A 193 0.86 -8.18 -8.29
N ALA A 194 0.77 -9.40 -8.81
CA ALA A 194 -0.15 -9.73 -9.91
C ALA A 194 -1.60 -9.43 -9.53
N LEU A 195 -2.07 -9.90 -8.37
CA LEU A 195 -3.43 -9.66 -7.87
C LEU A 195 -3.71 -8.16 -7.65
N ALA A 196 -2.72 -7.42 -7.13
CA ALA A 196 -2.84 -5.98 -6.93
C ALA A 196 -3.09 -5.25 -8.25
N LEU A 197 -2.32 -5.60 -9.28
CA LEU A 197 -2.42 -4.98 -10.61
C LEU A 197 -3.70 -5.41 -11.34
N ASP A 198 -4.17 -6.66 -11.18
CA ASP A 198 -5.49 -7.09 -11.64
C ASP A 198 -6.60 -6.22 -11.02
N GLY A 199 -6.47 -5.89 -9.73
CA GLY A 199 -7.40 -4.99 -9.04
C GLY A 199 -7.46 -3.59 -9.65
N ILE A 200 -6.31 -3.03 -10.05
CA ILE A 200 -6.25 -1.74 -10.76
C ILE A 200 -6.95 -1.84 -12.12
N GLU A 201 -6.63 -2.87 -12.91
CA GLU A 201 -7.17 -3.03 -14.27
C GLU A 201 -8.68 -3.30 -14.28
N THR A 202 -9.19 -4.04 -13.30
CA THR A 202 -10.63 -4.31 -13.15
C THR A 202 -11.39 -3.18 -12.45
N GLY A 203 -10.68 -2.26 -11.78
CA GLY A 203 -11.29 -1.20 -10.97
C GLY A 203 -11.93 -1.74 -9.69
N ALA A 204 -11.37 -2.80 -9.12
CA ALA A 204 -11.85 -3.38 -7.87
C ALA A 204 -11.65 -2.40 -6.70
N TYR A 205 -12.65 -2.27 -5.84
CA TYR A 205 -12.53 -1.46 -4.63
C TYR A 205 -11.57 -2.08 -3.61
N GLU A 206 -11.60 -3.40 -3.47
CA GLU A 206 -10.74 -4.16 -2.57
C GLU A 206 -10.25 -5.43 -3.27
N VAL A 207 -8.97 -5.74 -3.09
CA VAL A 207 -8.34 -6.99 -3.50
C VAL A 207 -8.04 -7.78 -2.23
N LEU A 208 -8.65 -8.96 -2.11
CA LEU A 208 -8.44 -9.91 -1.01
C LEU A 208 -7.49 -10.99 -1.52
N ALA A 209 -6.19 -10.81 -1.26
CA ALA A 209 -5.17 -11.57 -1.96
C ALA A 209 -5.06 -13.05 -1.55
N ASP A 210 -5.53 -13.40 -0.37
CA ASP A 210 -5.40 -14.76 0.19
C ASP A 210 -6.63 -15.20 0.97
N ASP A 211 -6.66 -16.47 1.37
CA ASP A 211 -7.81 -17.07 2.07
C ASP A 211 -8.06 -16.46 3.43
N ILE A 212 -6.99 -16.07 4.16
CA ILE A 212 -7.16 -15.45 5.47
C ILE A 212 -7.84 -14.08 5.37
N THR A 213 -7.50 -13.28 4.36
CA THR A 213 -8.18 -12.00 4.14
C THR A 213 -9.64 -12.19 3.77
N ARG A 214 -9.97 -13.19 2.94
CA ARG A 214 -11.35 -13.52 2.60
C ARG A 214 -12.16 -13.97 3.81
N GLN A 215 -11.59 -14.84 4.64
CA GLN A 215 -12.23 -15.34 5.86
C GLN A 215 -12.47 -14.24 6.88
N VAL A 216 -11.45 -13.43 7.16
CA VAL A 216 -11.56 -12.31 8.12
C VAL A 216 -12.59 -11.29 7.62
N LYS A 217 -12.53 -10.91 6.33
CA LYS A 217 -13.50 -9.96 5.75
C LYS A 217 -14.94 -10.46 5.88
N ALA A 218 -15.18 -11.72 5.59
CA ALA A 218 -16.50 -12.33 5.73
C ALA A 218 -16.97 -12.37 7.20
N GLY A 219 -16.06 -12.53 8.16
CA GLY A 219 -16.35 -12.59 9.58
C GLY A 219 -16.65 -11.25 10.25
N LEU A 220 -16.39 -10.10 9.59
CA LEU A 220 -16.53 -8.77 10.21
C LEU A 220 -17.95 -8.42 10.70
N ALA A 221 -18.97 -9.02 10.13
CA ALA A 221 -20.37 -8.83 10.52
C ALA A 221 -20.83 -9.80 11.65
N GLY A 222 -19.97 -10.72 12.07
CA GLY A 222 -20.24 -11.70 13.11
C GLY A 222 -19.91 -11.19 14.51
N ASP A 223 -20.07 -12.09 15.49
CA ASP A 223 -19.69 -11.80 16.87
C ASP A 223 -18.18 -11.59 17.03
N LEU A 224 -17.83 -10.70 17.94
CA LEU A 224 -16.44 -10.37 18.26
C LEU A 224 -15.60 -11.60 18.65
N ALA A 225 -16.20 -12.57 19.39
CA ALA A 225 -15.55 -13.82 19.74
C ALA A 225 -15.22 -14.70 18.52
N GLY A 226 -15.92 -14.54 17.39
CA GLY A 226 -15.59 -15.22 16.14
C GLY A 226 -14.31 -14.68 15.49
N LEU A 227 -14.02 -13.39 15.66
CA LEU A 227 -12.77 -12.78 15.21
C LEU A 227 -11.63 -12.97 16.21
N TYR A 228 -11.96 -13.04 17.49
CA TYR A 228 -11.01 -13.16 18.61
C TYR A 228 -11.39 -14.33 19.52
N PRO A 229 -11.05 -15.59 19.16
CA PRO A 229 -11.39 -16.76 19.97
C PRO A 229 -10.89 -16.68 21.42
N GLN A 230 -9.86 -15.86 21.67
CA GLN A 230 -9.32 -15.60 23.01
C GLN A 230 -10.34 -14.91 23.95
N LEU A 231 -11.38 -14.26 23.38
CA LEU A 231 -12.45 -13.60 24.11
C LEU A 231 -13.67 -14.52 24.36
N ALA A 232 -13.69 -15.71 23.75
CA ALA A 232 -14.74 -16.69 23.99
C ALA A 232 -14.72 -17.13 25.48
N LYS A 233 -15.88 -17.00 26.16
CA LYS A 233 -16.05 -17.42 27.58
C LYS A 233 -16.45 -18.87 27.65
#